data_7e2f9ea4d70742f8ad9987d3910869a3
#
_entry.id   7e2f9ea4d70742f8ad9987d3910869a3
#
_cell.length_a   1.000
_cell.length_b   1.000
_cell.length_c   1.000
_cell.angle_alpha   90.00
_cell.angle_beta   90.00
_cell.angle_gamma   90.00
#
_symmetry.space_group_name_H-M   'P 1'
#
loop_
_entity.id
_entity.type
_entity.pdbx_description
1 polymer ?
#
loop_
_entity_poly.entity_id
_entity_poly.type
_entity_poly.pdbx_seq_one_letter_code
_entity_poly.pdbx_strand_id
1 'polypeptide(L)'
;MLPLSLSRAAVRFIDTLPPKQFRQVARRIIMLMADPRPADAERLRGYEYSRVTVGEYRVIFDIRDDVLCVVAVGKRNDDEVYRRLIRR
;
A
#
# COMPACT_ATOMS: atom_id res chain seq x y z
N MET A 1 -10.21 -13.28 -6.14
CA MET A 1 -9.88 -11.93 -5.60
C MET A 1 -9.76 -12.00 -4.08
N LEU A 2 -8.66 -11.49 -3.54
CA LEU A 2 -8.46 -11.50 -2.10
C LEU A 2 -9.33 -10.45 -1.42
N PRO A 3 -9.84 -10.70 -0.20
CA PRO A 3 -10.42 -9.64 0.60
C PRO A 3 -9.37 -8.61 1.01
N LEU A 4 -9.82 -7.42 1.36
CA LEU A 4 -8.95 -6.27 1.66
C LEU A 4 -9.05 -5.88 3.13
N SER A 5 -7.89 -5.63 3.73
CA SER A 5 -7.77 -4.99 5.04
C SER A 5 -6.93 -3.72 4.89
N LEU A 6 -7.45 -2.59 5.32
CA LEU A 6 -6.73 -1.31 5.33
C LEU A 6 -6.40 -0.91 6.75
N SER A 7 -5.14 -0.56 7.01
CA SER A 7 -4.76 0.00 8.30
C SER A 7 -5.38 1.38 8.48
N ARG A 8 -5.50 1.84 9.73
CA ARG A 8 -5.96 3.20 10.00
C ARG A 8 -5.08 4.26 9.34
N ALA A 9 -3.78 4.04 9.37
CA ALA A 9 -2.84 4.96 8.75
C ALA A 9 -3.07 5.05 7.24
N ALA A 10 -3.31 3.92 6.58
CA ALA A 10 -3.61 3.90 5.15
C ALA A 10 -4.91 4.65 4.85
N VAL A 11 -5.96 4.39 5.61
CA VAL A 11 -7.26 5.07 5.42
C VAL A 11 -7.11 6.58 5.59
N ARG A 12 -6.44 7.02 6.65
CA ARG A 12 -6.24 8.45 6.92
C ARG A 12 -5.50 9.14 5.78
N PHE A 13 -4.44 8.50 5.29
CA PHE A 13 -3.67 9.09 4.21
C PHE A 13 -4.48 9.18 2.92
N ILE A 14 -5.14 8.10 2.53
CA ILE A 14 -5.95 8.05 1.31
C ILE A 14 -7.07 9.10 1.36
N ASP A 15 -7.65 9.30 2.52
CA ASP A 15 -8.75 10.25 2.73
C ASP A 15 -8.31 11.71 2.53
N THR A 16 -7.01 12.01 2.60
CA THR A 16 -6.49 13.35 2.34
C THR A 16 -6.25 13.63 0.87
N LEU A 17 -6.33 12.62 0.01
CA LEU A 17 -5.95 12.76 -1.38
C LEU A 17 -7.03 13.49 -2.20
N PRO A 18 -6.61 14.35 -3.15
CA PRO A 18 -7.56 14.92 -4.12
C PRO A 18 -8.24 13.80 -4.93
N PRO A 19 -9.41 14.06 -5.51
CA PRO A 19 -10.20 13.01 -6.18
C PRO A 19 -9.45 12.19 -7.22
N LYS A 20 -8.60 12.81 -8.03
CA LYS A 20 -7.85 12.09 -9.06
C LYS A 20 -6.87 11.11 -8.43
N GLN A 21 -6.09 11.56 -7.47
CA GLN A 21 -5.09 10.74 -6.78
C GLN A 21 -5.76 9.65 -5.95
N PHE A 22 -6.87 9.99 -5.30
CA PHE A 22 -7.66 9.02 -4.58
C PHE A 22 -8.05 7.84 -5.49
N ARG A 23 -8.59 8.16 -6.67
CA ARG A 23 -9.00 7.12 -7.63
C ARG A 23 -7.82 6.29 -8.11
N GLN A 24 -6.67 6.91 -8.37
CA GLN A 24 -5.48 6.18 -8.80
C GLN A 24 -5.02 5.17 -7.75
N VAL A 25 -4.93 5.60 -6.50
CA VAL A 25 -4.50 4.75 -5.40
C VAL A 25 -5.53 3.65 -5.13
N ALA A 26 -6.81 4.00 -5.06
CA ALA A 26 -7.89 3.05 -4.83
C ALA A 26 -7.92 1.99 -5.92
N ARG A 27 -7.80 2.40 -7.19
CA ARG A 27 -7.78 1.47 -8.32
C ARG A 27 -6.60 0.50 -8.22
N ARG A 28 -5.42 1.01 -7.85
CA ARG A 28 -4.25 0.14 -7.70
C ARG A 28 -4.45 -0.89 -6.62
N ILE A 29 -5.03 -0.50 -5.50
CA ILE A 29 -5.34 -1.43 -4.41
C ILE A 29 -6.31 -2.50 -4.87
N ILE A 30 -7.36 -2.11 -5.61
CA ILE A 30 -8.31 -3.08 -6.16
C ILE A 30 -7.61 -4.05 -7.10
N MET A 31 -6.70 -3.57 -7.94
CA MET A 31 -5.94 -4.43 -8.84
C MET A 31 -5.04 -5.41 -8.07
N LEU A 32 -4.49 -4.99 -6.94
CA LEU A 32 -3.71 -5.88 -6.07
C LEU A 32 -4.56 -6.99 -5.47
N MET A 33 -5.84 -6.73 -5.21
CA MET A 33 -6.75 -7.77 -4.72
C MET A 33 -6.92 -8.87 -5.74
N ALA A 34 -6.93 -8.52 -7.04
CA ALA A 34 -7.06 -9.48 -8.12
C ALA A 34 -5.73 -10.16 -8.45
N ASP A 35 -4.62 -9.44 -8.36
CA ASP A 35 -3.27 -9.94 -8.61
C ASP A 35 -2.33 -9.38 -7.54
N PRO A 36 -2.16 -10.10 -6.42
CA PRO A 36 -1.36 -9.59 -5.29
C PRO A 36 0.15 -9.68 -5.50
N ARG A 37 0.60 -10.25 -6.60
CA ARG A 37 2.02 -10.36 -6.94
C ARG A 37 2.29 -9.85 -8.35
N PRO A 38 1.99 -8.55 -8.62
CA PRO A 38 2.27 -7.99 -9.94
C PRO A 38 3.77 -7.90 -10.18
N ALA A 39 4.17 -7.85 -11.45
CA ALA A 39 5.57 -7.84 -11.83
C ALA A 39 6.33 -6.62 -11.29
N ASP A 40 5.65 -5.50 -11.08
CA ASP A 40 6.26 -4.26 -10.59
C ASP A 40 6.29 -4.14 -9.06
N ALA A 41 5.78 -5.14 -8.34
CA ALA A 41 5.89 -5.14 -6.88
C ALA A 41 7.33 -5.41 -6.46
N GLU A 42 7.80 -4.63 -5.48
CA GLU A 42 9.13 -4.79 -4.91
C GLU A 42 9.01 -5.18 -3.44
N ARG A 43 9.78 -6.19 -3.05
CA ARG A 43 9.84 -6.58 -1.65
C ARG A 43 10.73 -5.61 -0.88
N LEU A 44 10.27 -5.17 0.29
CA LEU A 44 11.07 -4.30 1.14
C LEU A 44 12.17 -5.10 1.82
N ARG A 45 13.43 -4.64 1.66
CA ARG A 45 14.57 -5.31 2.26
C ARG A 45 14.47 -5.29 3.79
N GLY A 46 14.56 -6.46 4.41
CA GLY A 46 14.48 -6.59 5.86
C GLY A 46 13.08 -6.60 6.45
N TYR A 47 12.05 -6.55 5.60
CA TYR A 47 10.65 -6.56 6.04
C TYR A 47 9.85 -7.60 5.26
N GLU A 48 8.74 -8.02 5.83
CA GLU A 48 7.82 -8.96 5.17
C GLU A 48 6.89 -8.27 4.18
N TYR A 49 7.03 -6.96 4.01
CA TYR A 49 6.14 -6.16 3.18
C TYR A 49 6.65 -6.02 1.77
N SER A 50 5.72 -5.78 0.85
CA SER A 50 6.00 -5.42 -0.53
C SER A 50 5.44 -4.02 -0.79
N ARG A 51 5.88 -3.41 -1.87
CA ARG A 51 5.38 -2.09 -2.26
C ARG A 51 5.10 -2.04 -3.75
N VAL A 52 4.13 -1.22 -4.10
CA VAL A 52 3.92 -0.79 -5.49
C VAL A 52 3.89 0.73 -5.52
N THR A 53 4.32 1.30 -6.65
CA THR A 53 4.31 2.75 -6.86
C THR A 53 3.10 3.12 -7.70
N VAL A 54 2.40 4.18 -7.30
CA VAL A 54 1.25 4.74 -8.02
C VAL A 54 1.50 6.23 -8.16
N GLY A 55 2.02 6.67 -9.31
CA GLY A 55 2.39 8.08 -9.50
C GLY A 55 3.42 8.50 -8.47
N GLU A 56 3.07 9.45 -7.62
CA GLU A 56 3.95 9.96 -6.56
C GLU A 56 3.78 9.23 -5.23
N TYR A 57 2.98 8.17 -5.20
CA TYR A 57 2.64 7.48 -3.96
C TYR A 57 3.15 6.06 -3.97
N ARG A 58 3.30 5.50 -2.78
CA ARG A 58 3.62 4.08 -2.57
C ARG A 58 2.56 3.45 -1.71
N VAL A 59 2.17 2.24 -2.10
CA VAL A 59 1.29 1.38 -1.33
C VAL A 59 2.13 0.25 -0.77
N ILE A 60 2.15 0.11 0.55
CA ILE A 60 2.90 -0.94 1.25
C ILE A 60 1.90 -1.96 1.74
N PHE A 61 2.12 -3.21 1.38
CA PHE A 61 1.15 -4.27 1.63
C PHE A 61 1.83 -5.59 1.95
N ASP A 62 1.04 -6.49 2.46
CA ASP A 62 1.41 -7.85 2.79
C ASP A 62 0.18 -8.73 2.55
N ILE A 63 0.39 -10.02 2.39
CA ILE A 63 -0.69 -11.01 2.25
C ILE A 63 -0.61 -11.91 3.47
N ARG A 64 -1.67 -11.90 4.29
CA ARG A 64 -1.75 -12.74 5.48
C ARG A 64 -3.09 -13.45 5.49
N ASP A 65 -3.04 -14.76 5.67
CA ASP A 65 -4.25 -15.60 5.74
C ASP A 65 -5.19 -15.35 4.55
N ASP A 66 -4.60 -15.22 3.35
CA ASP A 66 -5.32 -14.94 2.11
C ASP A 66 -6.09 -13.61 2.14
N VAL A 67 -5.60 -12.63 2.90
CA VAL A 67 -6.12 -11.27 2.95
C VAL A 67 -5.03 -10.32 2.46
N LEU A 68 -5.39 -9.39 1.58
CA LEU A 68 -4.50 -8.30 1.19
C LEU A 68 -4.53 -7.25 2.29
N CYS A 69 -3.41 -7.12 3.00
CA CYS A 69 -3.27 -6.16 4.10
C CYS A 69 -2.47 -4.96 3.62
N VAL A 70 -3.15 -3.84 3.37
CA VAL A 70 -2.47 -2.58 3.07
C VAL A 70 -2.14 -1.90 4.38
N VAL A 71 -0.85 -1.87 4.72
CA VAL A 71 -0.39 -1.39 6.02
C VAL A 71 -0.04 0.08 6.03
N ALA A 72 0.31 0.64 4.87
CA ALA A 72 0.64 2.05 4.76
C ALA A 72 0.50 2.53 3.32
N VAL A 73 0.16 3.80 3.17
CA VAL A 73 0.20 4.53 1.91
C VAL A 73 0.87 5.86 2.20
N GLY A 74 1.76 6.30 1.33
CA GLY A 74 2.45 7.57 1.52
C GLY A 74 3.10 8.04 0.24
N LYS A 75 3.75 9.21 0.31
CA LYS A 75 4.49 9.73 -0.83
C LYS A 75 5.76 8.92 -1.04
N ARG A 76 6.12 8.69 -2.30
CA ARG A 76 7.28 7.87 -2.65
C ARG A 76 8.61 8.44 -2.14
N ASN A 77 8.68 9.75 -1.90
CA ASN A 77 9.87 10.41 -1.38
C ASN A 77 9.86 10.61 0.12
N ASP A 78 8.86 10.07 0.80
CA ASP A 78 8.68 10.26 2.23
C ASP A 78 9.05 8.98 2.98
N ASP A 79 10.22 9.00 3.62
CA ASP A 79 10.71 7.86 4.40
C ASP A 79 9.92 7.66 5.70
N GLU A 80 9.07 8.59 6.07
CA GLU A 80 8.31 8.50 7.31
C GLU A 80 7.39 7.27 7.31
N VAL A 81 6.86 6.91 6.15
CA VAL A 81 6.04 5.71 6.01
C VAL A 81 6.80 4.45 6.44
N TYR A 82 8.09 4.39 6.12
CA TYR A 82 8.94 3.27 6.52
C TYR A 82 9.30 3.33 7.99
N ARG A 83 9.54 4.52 8.52
CA ARG A 83 9.85 4.71 9.94
C ARG A 83 8.70 4.24 10.82
N ARG A 84 7.47 4.47 10.40
CA ARG A 84 6.29 3.99 11.14
C ARG A 84 6.24 2.47 11.22
N LEU A 85 6.69 1.79 10.19
CA LEU A 85 6.77 0.33 10.19
C LEU A 85 7.84 -0.18 11.14
N ILE A 86 8.95 0.56 11.28
CA ILE A 86 10.08 0.19 12.14
C ILE A 86 9.75 0.37 13.62
N ARG A 87 8.93 1.33 13.96
CA ARG A 87 8.61 1.69 15.35
C ARG A 87 7.61 0.75 16.04
N ARG A 88 7.23 -0.30 15.40
CA ARG A 88 6.32 -1.27 16.01
C ARG A 88 7.02 -2.21 16.97
#